data_73576480e89f868e881c298ddeda74c1
#
_entry.id   73576480e89f868e881c298ddeda74c1
#
_cell.length_a   1.000
_cell.length_b   1.000
_cell.length_c   1.000
_cell.angle_alpha   90.00
_cell.angle_beta   90.00
_cell.angle_gamma   90.00
#
_symmetry.space_group_name_H-M   'P 1'
#
loop_
_entity.id
_entity.type
_entity.pdbx_description
1 polymer ?
#
loop_
_entity_poly.entity_id
_entity_poly.type
_entity_poly.pdbx_seq_one_letter_code
_entity_poly.pdbx_strand_id
1 'polypeptide(L)'
;ADEKLIAESMAVNSTAYLDFSAQEKPTVLGNPTEGALLLWLYSKGINYLPIREECEVIQQLTFSTERKYMATLVRSAALGKNILYVKGAPEIVMTFCHEGGEFCSTISQTDFESKLLQYQQQAMRTIGFAYKVIDDPKTVISENGKLVINGLQFIGITAIADPVRADVPAAIEECMHAGIQVK
;
A
#
# COMPACT_ATOMS: atom_id res chain seq x y z
N ALA A 1 12.07 4.24 -8.85
CA ALA A 1 12.10 3.51 -7.58
C ALA A 1 12.65 2.12 -7.86
N ASP A 2 13.43 1.57 -6.95
CA ASP A 2 13.95 0.22 -7.07
C ASP A 2 12.76 -0.76 -6.96
N GLU A 3 12.55 -1.59 -8.00
CA GLU A 3 11.44 -2.56 -8.04
C GLU A 3 11.45 -3.51 -6.85
N LYS A 4 12.64 -3.86 -6.37
CA LYS A 4 12.81 -4.70 -5.18
C LYS A 4 12.27 -4.03 -3.91
N LEU A 5 12.54 -2.74 -3.75
CA LEU A 5 12.09 -1.97 -2.59
C LEU A 5 10.55 -1.88 -2.56
N ILE A 6 9.91 -1.65 -3.71
CA ILE A 6 8.46 -1.61 -3.82
C ILE A 6 7.86 -2.98 -3.53
N ALA A 7 8.41 -4.04 -4.13
CA ALA A 7 7.93 -5.40 -3.93
C ALA A 7 8.04 -5.83 -2.46
N GLU A 8 9.18 -5.56 -1.81
CA GLU A 8 9.37 -5.83 -0.39
C GLU A 8 8.40 -5.02 0.46
N SER A 9 8.24 -3.71 0.20
CA SER A 9 7.27 -2.87 0.90
C SER A 9 5.83 -3.42 0.84
N MET A 10 5.39 -3.87 -0.34
CA MET A 10 4.06 -4.47 -0.51
C MET A 10 3.94 -5.83 0.17
N ALA A 11 4.99 -6.65 0.12
CA ALA A 11 5.00 -7.97 0.71
C ALA A 11 5.00 -7.95 2.25
N VAL A 12 5.97 -7.25 2.87
CA VAL A 12 6.20 -7.29 4.32
C VAL A 12 5.30 -6.38 5.12
N ASN A 13 4.91 -5.23 4.55
CA ASN A 13 4.01 -4.27 5.20
C ASN A 13 2.55 -4.59 4.85
N SER A 14 2.11 -5.83 5.07
CA SER A 14 0.77 -6.33 4.76
C SER A 14 0.39 -7.48 5.66
N THR A 15 -0.91 -7.55 5.99
CA THR A 15 -1.51 -8.65 6.76
C THR A 15 -2.36 -9.59 5.89
N ALA A 16 -2.58 -9.27 4.62
CA ALA A 16 -3.31 -10.12 3.68
C ALA A 16 -2.46 -11.28 3.14
N TYR A 17 -3.14 -12.29 2.62
CA TYR A 17 -2.55 -13.46 1.96
C TYR A 17 -3.29 -13.77 0.66
N LEU A 18 -2.64 -14.50 -0.23
CA LEU A 18 -3.27 -15.09 -1.41
C LEU A 18 -3.46 -16.58 -1.19
N ASP A 19 -4.67 -17.06 -1.44
CA ASP A 19 -5.02 -18.48 -1.45
C ASP A 19 -5.01 -18.99 -2.89
N PHE A 20 -4.19 -20.00 -3.16
CA PHE A 20 -4.00 -20.64 -4.46
C PHE A 20 -4.77 -21.97 -4.58
N SER A 21 -5.68 -22.27 -3.66
CA SER A 21 -6.47 -23.51 -3.68
C SER A 21 -7.47 -23.58 -4.84
N ALA A 22 -7.92 -22.42 -5.35
CA ALA A 22 -8.80 -22.34 -6.50
C ALA A 22 -8.00 -22.44 -7.82
N GLN A 23 -8.52 -23.25 -8.78
CA GLN A 23 -7.77 -23.62 -9.98
C GLN A 23 -7.51 -22.50 -11.00
N GLU A 24 -8.23 -21.37 -10.96
CA GLU A 24 -8.12 -20.36 -12.02
C GLU A 24 -7.36 -19.09 -11.61
N LYS A 25 -7.60 -18.58 -10.43
CA LYS A 25 -6.94 -17.35 -9.93
C LYS A 25 -6.82 -17.37 -8.41
N PRO A 26 -5.74 -16.83 -7.86
CA PRO A 26 -5.62 -16.73 -6.40
C PRO A 26 -6.71 -15.81 -5.84
N THR A 27 -7.26 -16.19 -4.69
CA THR A 27 -8.23 -15.40 -3.94
C THR A 27 -7.56 -14.69 -2.78
N VAL A 28 -8.10 -13.53 -2.41
CA VAL A 28 -7.54 -12.71 -1.32
C VAL A 28 -8.12 -13.15 0.02
N LEU A 29 -7.25 -13.44 0.97
CA LEU A 29 -7.59 -13.64 2.38
C LEU A 29 -7.14 -12.42 3.18
N GLY A 30 -8.07 -11.77 3.88
CA GLY A 30 -7.81 -10.58 4.68
C GLY A 30 -8.29 -9.28 3.99
N ASN A 31 -7.54 -8.21 4.16
CA ASN A 31 -7.93 -6.89 3.63
C ASN A 31 -7.86 -6.85 2.10
N PRO A 32 -8.99 -6.54 1.40
CA PRO A 32 -9.03 -6.53 -0.08
C PRO A 32 -8.04 -5.55 -0.71
N THR A 33 -7.81 -4.41 -0.08
CA THR A 33 -6.87 -3.41 -0.58
C THR A 33 -5.42 -3.92 -0.53
N GLU A 34 -5.04 -4.59 0.55
CA GLU A 34 -3.73 -5.23 0.66
C GLU A 34 -3.61 -6.41 -0.31
N GLY A 35 -4.69 -7.19 -0.43
CA GLY A 35 -4.75 -8.28 -1.40
C GLY A 35 -4.57 -7.84 -2.84
N ALA A 36 -5.11 -6.68 -3.22
CA ALA A 36 -4.93 -6.12 -4.56
C ALA A 36 -3.43 -5.83 -4.86
N LEU A 37 -2.66 -5.38 -3.86
CA LEU A 37 -1.21 -5.18 -4.00
C LEU A 37 -0.48 -6.52 -4.20
N LEU A 38 -0.86 -7.55 -3.44
CA LEU A 38 -0.28 -8.89 -3.59
C LEU A 38 -0.64 -9.54 -4.94
N LEU A 39 -1.88 -9.34 -5.43
CA LEU A 39 -2.30 -9.77 -6.76
C LEU A 39 -1.53 -9.05 -7.86
N TRP A 40 -1.22 -7.77 -7.66
CA TRP A 40 -0.37 -7.02 -8.57
C TRP A 40 1.04 -7.59 -8.62
N LEU A 41 1.67 -7.90 -7.47
CA LEU A 41 2.96 -8.59 -7.42
C LEU A 41 2.90 -9.93 -8.17
N TYR A 42 1.88 -10.73 -7.91
CA TYR A 42 1.66 -12.00 -8.58
C TYR A 42 1.55 -11.84 -10.11
N SER A 43 0.82 -10.82 -10.58
CA SER A 43 0.69 -10.53 -12.02
C SER A 43 2.02 -10.14 -12.68
N LYS A 44 2.99 -9.67 -11.91
CA LYS A 44 4.37 -9.38 -12.34
C LYS A 44 5.32 -10.57 -12.22
N GLY A 45 4.80 -11.74 -11.83
CA GLY A 45 5.61 -12.93 -11.60
C GLY A 45 6.43 -12.88 -10.29
N ILE A 46 6.10 -11.97 -9.38
CA ILE A 46 6.80 -11.82 -8.10
C ILE A 46 6.04 -12.60 -7.02
N ASN A 47 6.68 -13.64 -6.48
CA ASN A 47 6.15 -14.35 -5.33
C ASN A 47 6.49 -13.59 -4.05
N TYR A 48 5.47 -13.12 -3.33
CA TYR A 48 5.64 -12.35 -2.10
C TYR A 48 6.00 -13.20 -0.87
N LEU A 49 5.72 -14.52 -0.89
CA LEU A 49 5.95 -15.40 0.25
C LEU A 49 7.45 -15.51 0.63
N PRO A 50 8.37 -15.84 -0.30
CA PRO A 50 9.79 -15.84 0.01
C PRO A 50 10.28 -14.49 0.55
N ILE A 51 9.80 -13.38 -0.01
CA ILE A 51 10.18 -12.04 0.46
C ILE A 51 9.77 -11.85 1.93
N ARG A 52 8.57 -12.33 2.32
CA ARG A 52 8.12 -12.30 3.72
C ARG A 52 8.93 -13.19 4.64
N GLU A 53 9.23 -14.39 4.19
CA GLU A 53 9.97 -15.41 4.97
C GLU A 53 11.42 -15.01 5.21
N GLU A 54 12.05 -14.34 4.25
CA GLU A 54 13.42 -13.87 4.34
C GLU A 54 13.58 -12.59 5.17
N CYS A 55 12.52 -11.83 5.36
CA CYS A 55 12.53 -10.59 6.14
C CYS A 55 12.12 -10.83 7.59
N GLU A 56 12.96 -10.40 8.53
CA GLU A 56 12.65 -10.40 9.95
C GLU A 56 11.84 -9.13 10.30
N VAL A 57 10.60 -9.30 10.76
CA VAL A 57 9.80 -8.18 11.27
C VAL A 57 10.27 -7.83 12.68
N ILE A 58 10.82 -6.63 12.87
CA ILE A 58 11.35 -6.12 14.15
C ILE A 58 10.23 -5.43 14.95
N GLN A 59 9.49 -4.52 14.30
CA GLN A 59 8.37 -3.80 14.91
C GLN A 59 7.29 -3.58 13.86
N GLN A 60 6.03 -3.56 14.30
CA GLN A 60 4.91 -3.31 13.41
C GLN A 60 3.84 -2.45 14.11
N LEU A 61 3.41 -1.40 13.42
CA LEU A 61 2.24 -0.60 13.74
C LEU A 61 1.17 -0.94 12.68
N THR A 62 0.20 -1.78 13.06
CA THR A 62 -0.87 -2.24 12.17
C THR A 62 -1.77 -1.09 11.73
N PHE A 63 -2.46 -1.27 10.60
CA PHE A 63 -3.40 -0.27 10.07
C PHE A 63 -4.54 0.04 11.07
N SER A 64 -4.93 1.30 11.15
CA SER A 64 -6.20 1.69 11.77
C SER A 64 -6.92 2.72 10.91
N THR A 65 -8.26 2.71 10.96
CA THR A 65 -9.10 3.65 10.22
C THR A 65 -8.93 5.10 10.67
N GLU A 66 -8.53 5.30 11.92
CA GLU A 66 -8.25 6.62 12.49
C GLU A 66 -6.93 7.18 11.94
N ARG A 67 -5.87 6.38 11.95
CA ARG A 67 -4.54 6.79 11.48
C ARG A 67 -4.40 6.79 9.96
N LYS A 68 -5.11 5.88 9.30
CA LYS A 68 -5.08 5.68 7.83
C LYS A 68 -3.70 5.26 7.28
N TYR A 69 -2.83 4.71 8.10
CA TYR A 69 -1.54 4.16 7.69
C TYR A 69 -1.13 2.96 8.53
N MET A 70 -0.17 2.22 8.00
CA MET A 70 0.51 1.09 8.61
C MET A 70 2.02 1.28 8.44
N ALA A 71 2.80 0.90 9.45
CA ALA A 71 4.25 0.97 9.43
C ALA A 71 4.86 -0.35 9.89
N THR A 72 5.90 -0.82 9.22
CA THR A 72 6.60 -2.06 9.58
C THR A 72 8.11 -1.84 9.46
N LEU A 73 8.83 -2.03 10.56
CA LEU A 73 10.29 -2.07 10.58
C LEU A 73 10.73 -3.51 10.37
N VAL A 74 11.51 -3.75 9.35
CA VAL A 74 12.04 -5.06 9.01
C VAL A 74 13.56 -5.03 8.87
N ARG A 75 14.19 -6.19 9.11
CA ARG A 75 15.52 -6.46 8.58
C ARG A 75 15.36 -7.04 7.19
N SER A 76 15.66 -6.24 6.17
CA SER A 76 15.60 -6.65 4.77
C SER A 76 16.74 -7.62 4.46
N ALA A 77 16.42 -8.82 4.01
CA ALA A 77 17.41 -9.76 3.51
C ALA A 77 18.02 -9.29 2.19
N ALA A 78 17.19 -8.73 1.31
CA ALA A 78 17.59 -8.26 -0.02
C ALA A 78 18.57 -7.09 0.01
N LEU A 79 18.43 -6.18 1.01
CA LEU A 79 19.21 -4.94 1.12
C LEU A 79 20.23 -4.98 2.27
N GLY A 80 20.16 -6.00 3.15
CA GLY A 80 21.08 -6.16 4.30
C GLY A 80 20.96 -5.03 5.34
N LYS A 81 19.80 -4.33 5.40
CA LYS A 81 19.59 -3.15 6.24
C LYS A 81 18.26 -3.25 6.99
N ASN A 82 18.16 -2.50 8.09
CA ASN A 82 16.85 -2.31 8.71
C ASN A 82 16.09 -1.21 7.96
N ILE A 83 14.88 -1.53 7.52
CA ILE A 83 14.07 -0.60 6.74
C ILE A 83 12.70 -0.46 7.38
N LEU A 84 12.32 0.77 7.62
CA LEU A 84 10.98 1.14 8.00
C LEU A 84 10.17 1.39 6.73
N TYR A 85 9.15 0.58 6.50
CA TYR A 85 8.17 0.80 5.44
C TYR A 85 6.89 1.40 6.02
N VAL A 86 6.36 2.41 5.34
CA VAL A 86 5.08 3.04 5.67
C VAL A 86 4.19 3.04 4.43
N LYS A 87 2.94 2.61 4.59
CA LYS A 87 1.90 2.72 3.56
C LYS A 87 0.61 3.24 4.16
N GLY A 88 -0.17 3.95 3.36
CA GLY A 88 -1.46 4.48 3.81
C GLY A 88 -2.06 5.50 2.86
N ALA A 89 -2.98 6.31 3.36
CA ALA A 89 -3.51 7.45 2.61
C ALA A 89 -2.35 8.34 2.16
N PRO A 90 -2.22 8.63 0.84
CA PRO A 90 -1.04 9.30 0.32
C PRO A 90 -0.75 10.63 0.98
N GLU A 91 -1.80 11.41 1.28
CA GLU A 91 -1.70 12.70 1.97
C GLU A 91 -1.14 12.56 3.39
N ILE A 92 -1.43 11.44 4.08
CA ILE A 92 -0.90 11.17 5.42
C ILE A 92 0.55 10.67 5.34
N VAL A 93 0.84 9.74 4.42
CA VAL A 93 2.21 9.22 4.24
C VAL A 93 3.17 10.36 3.89
N MET A 94 2.70 11.33 3.09
CA MET A 94 3.47 12.50 2.70
C MET A 94 3.89 13.37 3.88
N THR A 95 3.07 13.47 4.93
CA THR A 95 3.44 14.27 6.12
C THR A 95 4.71 13.74 6.79
N PHE A 96 4.96 12.43 6.71
CA PHE A 96 6.17 11.81 7.24
C PHE A 96 7.40 11.96 6.32
N CYS A 97 7.18 12.38 5.07
CA CYS A 97 8.23 12.52 4.06
C CYS A 97 8.90 13.91 4.07
N HIS A 98 8.69 14.70 5.11
CA HIS A 98 9.34 16.00 5.29
C HIS A 98 10.36 15.91 6.43
N GLU A 99 11.51 16.55 6.24
CA GLU A 99 12.55 16.72 7.25
C GLU A 99 13.07 18.14 7.15
N GLY A 100 13.03 18.89 8.26
CA GLY A 100 13.44 20.29 8.27
C GLY A 100 12.63 21.22 7.34
N GLY A 101 11.43 20.80 6.93
CA GLY A 101 10.57 21.53 5.98
C GLY A 101 10.79 21.17 4.51
N GLU A 102 11.78 20.33 4.21
CA GLU A 102 12.06 19.82 2.86
C GLU A 102 11.38 18.47 2.60
N PHE A 103 10.89 18.31 1.38
CA PHE A 103 10.25 17.04 0.94
C PHE A 103 11.30 16.04 0.50
N CYS A 104 11.37 14.91 1.22
CA CYS A 104 12.31 13.83 0.95
C CYS A 104 11.79 12.91 -0.17
N SER A 105 11.95 13.32 -1.43
CA SER A 105 11.56 12.53 -2.60
C SER A 105 12.29 12.98 -3.86
N THR A 106 12.37 12.06 -4.84
CA THR A 106 12.81 12.37 -6.20
C THR A 106 11.68 12.95 -7.06
N ILE A 107 10.43 12.87 -6.60
CA ILE A 107 9.24 13.39 -7.28
C ILE A 107 8.91 14.75 -6.64
N SER A 108 8.60 15.76 -7.46
CA SER A 108 8.17 17.05 -6.94
C SER A 108 6.81 16.94 -6.22
N GLN A 109 6.58 17.78 -5.23
CA GLN A 109 5.31 17.79 -4.51
C GLN A 109 4.14 18.12 -5.44
N THR A 110 4.34 19.02 -6.40
CA THR A 110 3.32 19.42 -7.39
C THR A 110 2.94 18.28 -8.33
N ASP A 111 3.92 17.47 -8.78
CA ASP A 111 3.66 16.30 -9.62
C ASP A 111 2.89 15.23 -8.83
N PHE A 112 3.25 15.04 -7.56
CA PHE A 112 2.52 14.14 -6.67
C PHE A 112 1.06 14.56 -6.51
N GLU A 113 0.78 15.82 -6.16
CA GLU A 113 -0.58 16.33 -5.94
C GLU A 113 -1.42 16.23 -7.21
N SER A 114 -0.84 16.56 -8.37
CA SER A 114 -1.50 16.43 -9.67
C SER A 114 -1.89 14.99 -9.98
N LYS A 115 -0.97 14.03 -9.77
CA LYS A 115 -1.26 12.60 -9.98
C LYS A 115 -2.28 12.06 -9.02
N LEU A 116 -2.20 12.43 -7.75
CA LEU A 116 -3.17 12.02 -6.74
C LEU A 116 -4.57 12.49 -7.11
N LEU A 117 -4.72 13.76 -7.48
CA LEU A 117 -6.00 14.33 -7.91
C LEU A 117 -6.56 13.59 -9.14
N GLN A 118 -5.72 13.28 -10.12
CA GLN A 118 -6.11 12.54 -11.31
C GLN A 118 -6.72 11.17 -10.96
N TYR A 119 -6.11 10.42 -10.04
CA TYR A 119 -6.63 9.12 -9.62
C TYR A 119 -7.91 9.25 -8.77
N GLN A 120 -7.99 10.25 -7.90
CA GLN A 120 -9.19 10.51 -7.10
C GLN A 120 -10.39 10.90 -7.97
N GLN A 121 -10.19 11.68 -9.02
CA GLN A 121 -11.24 12.03 -10.01
C GLN A 121 -11.78 10.81 -10.75
N GLN A 122 -10.98 9.73 -10.87
CA GLN A 122 -11.39 8.45 -11.44
C GLN A 122 -11.98 7.49 -10.40
N ALA A 123 -12.27 7.97 -9.19
CA ALA A 123 -12.78 7.17 -8.06
C ALA A 123 -11.86 5.98 -7.69
N MET A 124 -10.57 6.06 -8.02
CA MET A 124 -9.61 5.03 -7.65
C MET A 124 -9.20 5.16 -6.18
N ARG A 125 -9.05 4.02 -5.51
CA ARG A 125 -8.44 3.98 -4.18
C ARG A 125 -6.94 4.14 -4.29
N THR A 126 -6.38 5.16 -3.65
CA THR A 126 -4.95 5.45 -3.70
C THR A 126 -4.24 5.06 -2.41
N ILE A 127 -3.03 4.52 -2.54
CA ILE A 127 -2.15 4.19 -1.43
C ILE A 127 -0.77 4.78 -1.71
N GLY A 128 -0.27 5.57 -0.78
CA GLY A 128 1.10 6.08 -0.78
C GLY A 128 2.05 5.11 -0.08
N PHE A 129 3.30 5.09 -0.54
CA PHE A 129 4.39 4.29 0.02
C PHE A 129 5.59 5.16 0.31
N ALA A 130 6.20 4.96 1.46
CA ALA A 130 7.44 5.60 1.84
C ALA A 130 8.30 4.63 2.65
N TYR A 131 9.61 4.93 2.74
CA TYR A 131 10.55 4.14 3.52
C TYR A 131 11.63 5.02 4.16
N LYS A 132 12.27 4.48 5.19
CA LYS A 132 13.50 5.04 5.78
C LYS A 132 14.42 3.91 6.21
N VAL A 133 15.72 4.06 5.94
CA VAL A 133 16.74 3.17 6.51
C VAL A 133 16.92 3.56 7.97
N ILE A 134 16.90 2.58 8.86
CA ILE A 134 17.06 2.74 10.31
C ILE A 134 18.36 2.05 10.73
N ASP A 135 19.32 2.81 11.23
CA ASP A 135 20.63 2.27 11.60
C ASP A 135 20.55 1.38 12.84
N ASP A 136 19.85 1.82 13.88
CA ASP A 136 19.66 1.04 15.10
C ASP A 136 18.32 0.28 15.08
N PRO A 137 18.33 -1.07 15.05
CA PRO A 137 17.10 -1.86 15.05
C PRO A 137 16.27 -1.71 16.34
N LYS A 138 16.83 -1.15 17.40
CA LYS A 138 16.14 -0.86 18.65
C LYS A 138 15.41 0.48 18.64
N THR A 139 15.54 1.27 17.56
CA THR A 139 14.82 2.54 17.40
C THR A 139 13.33 2.29 17.55
N VAL A 140 12.68 2.99 18.49
CA VAL A 140 11.23 2.94 18.67
C VAL A 140 10.57 3.67 17.50
N ILE A 141 9.77 2.96 16.72
CA ILE A 141 9.10 3.55 15.55
C ILE A 141 7.77 4.20 15.91
N SER A 142 7.15 3.81 17.02
CA SER A 142 5.82 4.33 17.39
C SER A 142 5.69 4.55 18.90
N GLU A 143 4.98 5.63 19.27
CA GLU A 143 4.60 5.97 20.64
C GLU A 143 3.11 6.28 20.69
N ASN A 144 2.42 5.81 21.73
CA ASN A 144 0.97 5.99 21.90
C ASN A 144 0.16 5.62 20.63
N GLY A 145 0.62 4.59 19.91
CA GLY A 145 -0.01 4.12 18.69
C GLY A 145 0.15 5.05 17.48
N LYS A 146 1.11 5.97 17.48
CA LYS A 146 1.43 6.86 16.35
C LYS A 146 2.88 6.71 15.95
N LEU A 147 3.17 6.80 14.65
CA LEU A 147 4.52 6.83 14.13
C LEU A 147 5.24 8.10 14.61
N VAL A 148 6.47 7.93 15.11
CA VAL A 148 7.30 9.04 15.61
C VAL A 148 8.52 9.32 14.72
N ILE A 149 8.64 8.62 13.61
CA ILE A 149 9.74 8.75 12.65
C ILE A 149 9.29 9.66 11.49
N ASN A 150 10.11 10.64 11.16
CA ASN A 150 9.95 11.55 10.03
C ASN A 150 11.15 11.45 9.07
N GLY A 151 11.11 12.22 7.98
CA GLY A 151 12.16 12.19 6.95
C GLY A 151 12.19 10.88 6.17
N LEU A 152 11.00 10.29 5.91
CA LEU A 152 10.89 9.13 5.05
C LEU A 152 11.06 9.54 3.59
N GLN A 153 11.67 8.68 2.80
CA GLN A 153 11.72 8.84 1.35
C GLN A 153 10.43 8.32 0.73
N PHE A 154 9.73 9.18 0.00
CA PHE A 154 8.53 8.81 -0.71
C PHE A 154 8.87 7.91 -1.91
N ILE A 155 8.20 6.76 -2.04
CA ILE A 155 8.42 5.79 -3.13
C ILE A 155 7.47 6.09 -4.28
N GLY A 156 6.19 6.27 -3.99
CA GLY A 156 5.15 6.46 -5.00
C GLY A 156 3.74 6.20 -4.51
N ILE A 157 2.81 6.23 -5.46
CA ILE A 157 1.38 5.96 -5.26
C ILE A 157 1.00 4.73 -6.08
N THR A 158 0.17 3.86 -5.50
CA THR A 158 -0.63 2.91 -6.27
C THR A 158 -2.06 3.39 -6.34
N ALA A 159 -2.70 3.18 -7.49
CA ALA A 159 -4.12 3.44 -7.70
C ALA A 159 -4.82 2.10 -7.99
N ILE A 160 -5.82 1.77 -7.17
CA ILE A 160 -6.58 0.54 -7.26
C ILE A 160 -7.96 0.90 -7.77
N ALA A 161 -8.30 0.39 -8.96
CA ALA A 161 -9.64 0.47 -9.52
C ALA A 161 -10.48 -0.72 -9.01
N ASP A 162 -11.72 -0.45 -8.64
CA ASP A 162 -12.72 -1.48 -8.40
C ASP A 162 -13.68 -1.47 -9.61
N PRO A 163 -13.43 -2.31 -10.63
CA PRO A 163 -14.23 -2.28 -11.84
C PRO A 163 -15.65 -2.75 -11.54
N VAL A 164 -16.61 -2.09 -12.18
CA VAL A 164 -18.00 -2.54 -12.14
C VAL A 164 -18.08 -3.97 -12.67
N ARG A 165 -18.77 -4.84 -11.93
CA ARG A 165 -18.98 -6.22 -12.36
C ARG A 165 -19.72 -6.26 -13.72
N ALA A 166 -19.35 -7.19 -14.56
CA ALA A 166 -19.87 -7.28 -15.94
C ALA A 166 -21.40 -7.50 -16.02
N ASP A 167 -21.99 -8.08 -14.98
CA ASP A 167 -23.44 -8.33 -14.87
C ASP A 167 -24.26 -7.11 -14.40
N VAL A 168 -23.63 -6.12 -13.80
CA VAL A 168 -24.33 -4.94 -13.21
C VAL A 168 -25.02 -4.06 -14.26
N PRO A 169 -24.42 -3.71 -15.41
CA PRO A 169 -25.10 -2.91 -16.42
C PRO A 169 -26.41 -3.52 -16.91
N ALA A 170 -26.43 -4.83 -17.21
CA ALA A 170 -27.62 -5.54 -17.64
C ALA A 170 -28.70 -5.57 -16.54
N ALA A 171 -28.30 -5.82 -15.28
CA ALA A 171 -29.24 -5.79 -14.16
C ALA A 171 -29.85 -4.41 -13.92
N ILE A 172 -29.07 -3.34 -14.12
CA ILE A 172 -29.60 -1.96 -14.04
C ILE A 172 -30.63 -1.70 -15.15
N GLU A 173 -30.35 -2.12 -16.39
CA GLU A 173 -31.28 -1.97 -17.51
C GLU A 173 -32.59 -2.72 -17.25
N GLU A 174 -32.54 -3.95 -16.74
CA GLU A 174 -33.72 -4.72 -16.36
C GLU A 174 -34.56 -4.02 -15.29
N CYS A 175 -33.90 -3.46 -14.26
CA CYS A 175 -34.56 -2.66 -13.22
C CYS A 175 -35.26 -1.41 -13.83
N MET A 176 -34.56 -0.70 -14.71
CA MET A 176 -35.13 0.49 -15.37
C MET A 176 -36.33 0.14 -16.25
N HIS A 177 -36.28 -0.97 -17.01
CA HIS A 177 -37.41 -1.47 -17.80
C HIS A 177 -38.61 -1.87 -16.93
N ALA A 178 -38.35 -2.34 -15.71
CA ALA A 178 -39.40 -2.65 -14.73
C ALA A 178 -39.94 -1.42 -13.98
N GLY A 179 -39.47 -0.20 -14.32
CA GLY A 179 -39.87 1.03 -13.68
C GLY A 179 -39.23 1.27 -12.29
N ILE A 180 -38.18 0.53 -11.96
CA ILE A 180 -37.45 0.65 -10.70
C ILE A 180 -36.32 1.68 -10.87
N GLN A 181 -36.32 2.69 -10.04
CA GLN A 181 -35.21 3.65 -9.98
C GLN A 181 -34.04 3.10 -9.17
N VAL A 182 -32.91 2.87 -9.85
CA VAL A 182 -31.64 2.48 -9.18
C VAL A 182 -30.88 3.76 -8.79
N LYS A 183 -30.50 3.85 -7.52
CA LYS A 183 -29.72 4.98 -6.96
C LYS A 183 -28.36 4.52 -6.53
#